data_85f0e837e327d752a12e490d2b4487bb
#
_entry.id   85f0e837e327d752a12e490d2b4487bb
#
_cell.length_a   1.000
_cell.length_b   1.000
_cell.length_c   1.000
_cell.angle_alpha   90.00
_cell.angle_beta   90.00
_cell.angle_gamma   90.00
#
_symmetry.space_group_name_H-M   'P 1'
#
loop_
_entity.id
_entity.type
_entity.pdbx_description
1 polymer ?
#
loop_
_entity_poly.entity_id
_entity_poly.type
_entity_poly.pdbx_seq_one_letter_code
_entity_poly.pdbx_strand_id
1 'polypeptide(L)'
;MCNYALKFNPHGEADIERTREKADSLLPGSTAWYDGLKAQGILKDTTIVGYRDFKVHACYVPAANPAKANGTAIVVHGYGDNHFVFLYLVRMYRDNLNYNVLFPDLQYHGYSEGDHAQMGWYDRFDVEKWAEVAHGIFGDDFVVLHGVSMGAATVMMASGDELPPYVKAVVEDCGYSSAWDQFKVNLKQSFHLPPFPILTSASMVSKSRYGWSFKEASSVEQLKKSTVPMLFIHGDADDFVPFEHLQKNYDAKTTGYKEMWVGEGAVHANSYAKHPEEYEAHVKAFLEKVKTL
;
A
#
# COMPACT_ATOMS: atom_id res chain seq x y z
N MET A 1 -22.26 -4.10 -10.85
CA MET A 1 -21.15 -4.76 -10.16
C MET A 1 -19.79 -4.12 -10.46
N CYS A 2 -19.31 -4.05 -11.72
CA CYS A 2 -18.01 -3.45 -12.03
C CYS A 2 -17.90 -2.00 -11.50
N ASN A 3 -18.87 -1.14 -11.80
CA ASN A 3 -18.87 0.22 -11.26
C ASN A 3 -18.98 0.27 -9.72
N TYR A 4 -19.73 -0.64 -9.09
CA TYR A 4 -19.82 -0.73 -7.64
C TYR A 4 -18.48 -1.04 -7.00
N ALA A 5 -17.71 -1.94 -7.62
CA ALA A 5 -16.41 -2.38 -7.10
C ALA A 5 -15.27 -1.39 -7.37
N LEU A 6 -15.36 -0.60 -8.44
CA LEU A 6 -14.24 0.22 -8.91
C LEU A 6 -14.51 1.73 -8.86
N LYS A 7 -15.77 2.15 -8.63
CA LYS A 7 -16.14 3.57 -8.56
C LYS A 7 -16.78 3.88 -7.22
N PHE A 8 -16.23 4.85 -6.55
CA PHE A 8 -16.75 5.48 -5.33
C PHE A 8 -16.56 6.99 -5.48
N ASN A 9 -16.98 7.77 -4.51
CA ASN A 9 -16.74 9.23 -4.56
C ASN A 9 -15.53 9.58 -3.67
N PRO A 10 -14.30 9.51 -4.20
CA PRO A 10 -13.08 9.60 -3.41
C PRO A 10 -12.54 11.02 -3.29
N HIS A 11 -13.24 12.00 -3.82
CA HIS A 11 -12.74 13.36 -3.97
C HIS A 11 -13.61 14.36 -3.22
N GLY A 12 -12.97 15.41 -2.75
CA GLY A 12 -13.59 16.55 -2.11
C GLY A 12 -13.30 16.64 -0.62
N GLU A 13 -13.68 17.78 -0.05
CA GLU A 13 -13.38 18.12 1.33
C GLU A 13 -13.91 17.07 2.34
N ALA A 14 -15.11 16.53 2.07
CA ALA A 14 -15.70 15.53 2.96
C ALA A 14 -14.92 14.21 3.03
N ASP A 15 -14.30 13.79 1.92
CA ASP A 15 -13.45 12.58 1.92
C ASP A 15 -12.12 12.84 2.64
N ILE A 16 -11.51 13.98 2.43
CA ILE A 16 -10.30 14.40 3.14
C ILE A 16 -10.56 14.48 4.64
N GLU A 17 -11.67 15.11 5.07
CA GLU A 17 -12.02 15.19 6.50
C GLU A 17 -12.21 13.80 7.12
N ARG A 18 -12.99 12.93 6.47
CA ARG A 18 -13.17 11.53 6.88
C ARG A 18 -11.86 10.78 7.09
N THR A 19 -10.90 10.96 6.17
CA THR A 19 -9.61 10.26 6.25
C THR A 19 -8.69 10.88 7.29
N ARG A 20 -8.79 12.17 7.55
CA ARG A 20 -8.10 12.84 8.66
C ARG A 20 -8.64 12.36 10.02
N GLU A 21 -9.96 12.30 10.18
CA GLU A 21 -10.60 11.73 11.40
C GLU A 21 -10.17 10.27 11.62
N LYS A 22 -10.14 9.47 10.54
CA LYS A 22 -9.67 8.07 10.59
C LYS A 22 -8.19 8.00 11.02
N ALA A 23 -7.32 8.87 10.52
CA ALA A 23 -5.93 8.93 10.92
C ALA A 23 -5.77 9.21 12.42
N ASP A 24 -6.52 10.18 12.97
CA ASP A 24 -6.49 10.50 14.39
C ASP A 24 -7.15 9.42 15.27
N SER A 25 -8.08 8.63 14.73
CA SER A 25 -8.63 7.47 15.42
C SER A 25 -7.64 6.31 15.55
N LEU A 26 -6.76 6.14 14.54
CA LEU A 26 -5.72 5.11 14.53
C LEU A 26 -4.52 5.49 15.40
N LEU A 27 -4.11 6.74 15.33
CA LEU A 27 -3.05 7.29 16.18
C LEU A 27 -3.36 8.76 16.52
N PRO A 28 -3.82 9.04 17.75
CA PRO A 28 -4.19 10.40 18.17
C PRO A 28 -3.09 11.45 17.91
N GLY A 29 -3.51 12.59 17.35
CA GLY A 29 -2.61 13.70 17.02
C GLY A 29 -1.84 13.54 15.71
N SER A 30 -2.17 12.56 14.87
CA SER A 30 -1.51 12.36 13.57
C SER A 30 -1.73 13.54 12.62
N THR A 31 -2.94 14.08 12.57
CA THR A 31 -3.24 15.24 11.70
C THR A 31 -2.58 16.51 12.22
N ALA A 32 -2.54 16.75 13.53
CA ALA A 32 -1.83 17.87 14.12
C ALA A 32 -0.31 17.79 13.86
N TRP A 33 0.27 16.59 13.93
CA TRP A 33 1.67 16.35 13.57
C TRP A 33 1.94 16.66 12.08
N TYR A 34 1.08 16.19 11.19
CA TYR A 34 1.16 16.47 9.75
C TYR A 34 1.10 17.98 9.47
N ASP A 35 0.09 18.67 10.01
CA ASP A 35 -0.13 20.09 9.82
C ASP A 35 1.05 20.92 10.39
N GLY A 36 1.59 20.51 11.53
CA GLY A 36 2.77 21.14 12.14
C GLY A 36 4.01 21.05 11.25
N LEU A 37 4.30 19.90 10.65
CA LEU A 37 5.42 19.74 9.72
C LEU A 37 5.19 20.48 8.40
N LYS A 38 3.95 20.52 7.92
CA LYS A 38 3.59 21.27 6.71
C LYS A 38 3.73 22.78 6.91
N ALA A 39 3.27 23.30 8.04
CA ALA A 39 3.41 24.71 8.40
C ALA A 39 4.88 25.15 8.54
N GLN A 40 5.77 24.24 8.94
CA GLN A 40 7.22 24.48 9.02
C GLN A 40 7.93 24.30 7.66
N GLY A 41 7.22 23.90 6.60
CA GLY A 41 7.80 23.62 5.29
C GLY A 41 8.70 22.36 5.24
N ILE A 42 8.63 21.52 6.28
CA ILE A 42 9.37 20.26 6.38
C ILE A 42 8.66 19.17 5.54
N LEU A 43 7.34 19.04 5.70
CA LEU A 43 6.51 18.17 4.87
C LEU A 43 6.09 18.95 3.62
N LYS A 44 6.27 18.32 2.46
CA LYS A 44 6.00 18.92 1.15
C LYS A 44 5.13 18.01 0.31
N ASP A 45 4.48 18.63 -0.69
CA ASP A 45 3.68 17.94 -1.70
C ASP A 45 4.44 17.91 -3.03
N THR A 46 4.14 16.90 -3.84
CA THR A 46 4.60 16.82 -5.22
C THR A 46 3.55 16.14 -6.10
N THR A 47 3.61 16.37 -7.39
CA THR A 47 2.72 15.77 -8.38
C THR A 47 3.54 15.34 -9.57
N ILE A 48 3.27 14.15 -10.08
CA ILE A 48 3.88 13.62 -11.31
C ILE A 48 2.79 13.21 -12.31
N VAL A 49 3.20 13.02 -13.57
CA VAL A 49 2.36 12.34 -14.56
C VAL A 49 2.56 10.84 -14.38
N GLY A 50 1.53 10.18 -13.85
CA GLY A 50 1.49 8.75 -13.61
C GLY A 50 1.15 7.93 -14.85
N TYR A 51 0.77 6.67 -14.62
CA TYR A 51 0.34 5.77 -15.68
C TYR A 51 -0.97 6.27 -16.33
N ARG A 52 -1.08 6.12 -17.65
CA ARG A 52 -2.21 6.65 -18.47
C ARG A 52 -2.40 8.17 -18.41
N ASP A 53 -1.29 8.89 -18.19
CA ASP A 53 -1.23 10.36 -18.19
C ASP A 53 -2.06 11.07 -17.10
N PHE A 54 -2.54 10.36 -16.08
CA PHE A 54 -3.16 10.96 -14.91
C PHE A 54 -2.13 11.66 -14.04
N LYS A 55 -2.48 12.82 -13.52
CA LYS A 55 -1.68 13.49 -12.49
C LYS A 55 -1.90 12.79 -11.16
N VAL A 56 -0.83 12.29 -10.57
CA VAL A 56 -0.86 11.64 -9.26
C VAL A 56 -0.06 12.44 -8.24
N HIS A 57 -0.60 12.51 -7.04
CA HIS A 57 -0.10 13.33 -5.93
C HIS A 57 0.63 12.46 -4.92
N ALA A 58 1.63 13.01 -4.25
CA ALA A 58 2.23 12.46 -3.06
C ALA A 58 2.67 13.55 -2.10
N CYS A 59 2.70 13.22 -0.82
CA CYS A 59 3.43 13.97 0.18
C CYS A 59 4.78 13.31 0.45
N TYR A 60 5.76 14.12 0.89
CA TYR A 60 7.05 13.60 1.33
C TYR A 60 7.62 14.40 2.49
N VAL A 61 8.38 13.73 3.33
CA VAL A 61 8.97 14.30 4.54
C VAL A 61 10.34 13.69 4.80
N PRO A 62 11.38 14.49 5.12
CA PRO A 62 12.69 13.96 5.49
C PRO A 62 12.64 13.24 6.84
N ALA A 63 13.56 12.33 7.07
CA ALA A 63 13.81 11.68 8.34
C ALA A 63 13.92 12.69 9.50
N ALA A 64 13.67 12.25 10.72
CA ALA A 64 13.82 13.12 11.89
C ALA A 64 15.26 13.65 12.04
N ASN A 65 16.25 12.84 11.67
CA ASN A 65 17.64 13.24 11.51
C ASN A 65 18.11 12.96 10.08
N PRO A 66 17.93 13.91 9.13
CA PRO A 66 18.21 13.68 7.72
C PRO A 66 19.68 13.29 7.42
N ALA A 67 20.62 13.83 8.20
CA ALA A 67 22.05 13.52 8.03
C ALA A 67 22.42 12.06 8.34
N LYS A 68 21.51 11.31 8.99
CA LYS A 68 21.66 9.91 9.38
C LYS A 68 20.46 9.08 8.96
N ALA A 69 19.79 9.46 7.88
CA ALA A 69 18.65 8.69 7.38
C ALA A 69 19.05 7.25 7.05
N ASN A 70 18.20 6.31 7.43
CA ASN A 70 18.41 4.87 7.20
C ASN A 70 18.01 4.42 5.79
N GLY A 71 17.44 5.30 5.00
CA GLY A 71 16.88 5.07 3.68
C GLY A 71 15.56 5.81 3.51
N THR A 72 14.81 5.45 2.48
CA THR A 72 13.49 6.04 2.18
C THR A 72 12.40 4.97 2.19
N ALA A 73 11.28 5.22 2.87
CA ALA A 73 10.08 4.40 2.81
C ALA A 73 9.02 5.04 1.91
N ILE A 74 8.36 4.23 1.07
CA ILE A 74 7.19 4.62 0.31
C ILE A 74 5.99 3.92 0.92
N VAL A 75 5.07 4.69 1.54
CA VAL A 75 3.90 4.16 2.26
C VAL A 75 2.66 4.27 1.38
N VAL A 76 2.09 3.12 0.99
CA VAL A 76 1.00 3.01 0.00
C VAL A 76 -0.30 2.61 0.69
N HIS A 77 -1.33 3.45 0.54
CA HIS A 77 -2.63 3.31 1.22
C HIS A 77 -3.56 2.24 0.60
N GLY A 78 -4.62 1.90 1.34
CA GLY A 78 -5.67 0.96 0.95
C GLY A 78 -6.79 1.57 0.08
N TYR A 79 -7.74 0.72 -0.31
CA TYR A 79 -8.90 1.09 -1.10
C TYR A 79 -9.83 2.07 -0.36
N GLY A 80 -10.20 3.16 -1.03
CA GLY A 80 -11.07 4.20 -0.46
C GLY A 80 -10.41 5.08 0.59
N ASP A 81 -9.11 4.91 0.83
CA ASP A 81 -8.29 5.74 1.71
C ASP A 81 -7.44 6.73 0.90
N ASN A 82 -6.56 7.47 1.55
CA ASN A 82 -5.59 8.36 0.92
C ASN A 82 -4.37 8.51 1.85
N HIS A 83 -3.44 9.38 1.50
CA HIS A 83 -2.19 9.60 2.23
C HIS A 83 -2.36 9.91 3.74
N PHE A 84 -3.52 10.39 4.20
CA PHE A 84 -3.75 10.68 5.63
C PHE A 84 -3.91 9.42 6.48
N VAL A 85 -4.59 8.39 5.99
CA VAL A 85 -5.01 7.26 6.84
C VAL A 85 -3.82 6.55 7.48
N PHE A 86 -2.71 6.41 6.77
CA PHE A 86 -1.54 5.68 7.24
C PHE A 86 -0.43 6.58 7.81
N LEU A 87 -0.76 7.77 8.32
CA LEU A 87 0.19 8.67 8.99
C LEU A 87 0.90 8.00 10.17
N TYR A 88 0.30 7.01 10.82
CA TYR A 88 0.98 6.24 11.86
C TYR A 88 2.22 5.49 11.32
N LEU A 89 2.17 4.93 10.11
CA LEU A 89 3.34 4.33 9.47
C LEU A 89 4.36 5.40 9.05
N VAL A 90 3.89 6.53 8.53
CA VAL A 90 4.77 7.66 8.19
C VAL A 90 5.55 8.12 9.42
N ARG A 91 4.87 8.25 10.58
CA ARG A 91 5.51 8.59 11.86
C ARG A 91 6.46 7.50 12.34
N MET A 92 6.07 6.23 12.28
CA MET A 92 6.94 5.10 12.61
C MET A 92 8.24 5.16 11.81
N TYR A 93 8.14 5.26 10.49
CA TYR A 93 9.34 5.32 9.65
C TYR A 93 10.18 6.57 9.93
N ARG A 94 9.56 7.75 9.97
CA ARG A 94 10.28 9.01 10.13
C ARG A 94 10.86 9.19 11.53
N ASP A 95 10.01 9.05 12.55
CA ASP A 95 10.35 9.48 13.93
C ASP A 95 11.06 8.37 14.71
N ASN A 96 10.69 7.09 14.51
CA ASN A 96 11.23 5.97 15.26
C ASN A 96 12.37 5.25 14.50
N LEU A 97 12.18 5.01 13.19
CA LEU A 97 13.15 4.27 12.37
C LEU A 97 14.13 5.19 11.60
N ASN A 98 13.91 6.49 11.64
CA ASN A 98 14.73 7.52 10.97
C ASN A 98 14.89 7.31 9.47
N TYR A 99 13.79 7.06 8.75
CA TYR A 99 13.71 7.02 7.30
C TYR A 99 13.13 8.32 6.75
N ASN A 100 13.55 8.72 5.55
CA ASN A 100 12.78 9.64 4.72
C ASN A 100 11.48 8.92 4.31
N VAL A 101 10.38 9.65 4.11
CA VAL A 101 9.11 9.02 3.73
C VAL A 101 8.46 9.76 2.58
N LEU A 102 8.02 9.01 1.55
CA LEU A 102 7.11 9.46 0.52
C LEU A 102 5.82 8.65 0.64
N PHE A 103 4.65 9.31 0.57
CA PHE A 103 3.36 8.64 0.74
C PHE A 103 2.36 9.20 -0.26
N PRO A 104 2.14 8.43 -1.37
CA PRO A 104 1.31 8.85 -2.48
C PRO A 104 -0.17 8.66 -2.21
N ASP A 105 -0.99 9.42 -2.95
CA ASP A 105 -2.35 9.04 -3.26
C ASP A 105 -2.36 8.20 -4.54
N LEU A 106 -2.89 6.98 -4.48
CA LEU A 106 -3.06 6.14 -5.65
C LEU A 106 -4.06 6.77 -6.64
N GLN A 107 -4.03 6.34 -7.91
CA GLN A 107 -4.99 6.85 -8.89
C GLN A 107 -6.43 6.73 -8.39
N TYR A 108 -7.25 7.76 -8.67
CA TYR A 108 -8.64 7.83 -8.21
C TYR A 108 -8.82 7.95 -6.69
N HIS A 109 -7.78 8.35 -5.93
CA HIS A 109 -7.84 8.56 -4.48
C HIS A 109 -7.24 9.91 -4.08
N GLY A 110 -7.71 10.48 -2.98
CA GLY A 110 -7.17 11.71 -2.41
C GLY A 110 -7.09 12.86 -3.41
N TYR A 111 -5.90 13.39 -3.63
CA TYR A 111 -5.65 14.48 -4.59
C TYR A 111 -5.18 13.98 -5.97
N SER A 112 -5.08 12.68 -6.18
CA SER A 112 -4.70 12.09 -7.47
C SER A 112 -5.88 12.02 -8.43
N GLU A 113 -5.62 12.32 -9.71
CA GLU A 113 -6.58 12.08 -10.78
C GLU A 113 -6.81 10.58 -11.00
N GLY A 114 -7.84 10.24 -11.74
CA GLY A 114 -8.19 8.86 -12.09
C GLY A 114 -9.65 8.74 -12.48
N ASP A 115 -10.01 7.62 -13.06
CA ASP A 115 -11.38 7.34 -13.51
C ASP A 115 -12.03 6.15 -12.80
N HIS A 116 -11.22 5.35 -12.09
CA HIS A 116 -11.65 4.21 -11.26
C HIS A 116 -10.50 3.69 -10.40
N ALA A 117 -10.81 2.97 -9.32
CA ALA A 117 -9.81 2.28 -8.52
C ALA A 117 -9.17 1.13 -9.32
N GLN A 118 -7.86 1.08 -9.35
CA GLN A 118 -7.08 0.16 -10.19
C GLN A 118 -6.80 -1.19 -9.50
N MET A 119 -7.18 -1.32 -8.24
CA MET A 119 -6.93 -2.52 -7.41
C MET A 119 -5.47 -2.97 -7.43
N GLY A 120 -4.56 -2.01 -7.43
CA GLY A 120 -3.11 -2.24 -7.48
C GLY A 120 -2.55 -2.57 -8.86
N TRP A 121 -3.40 -2.92 -9.85
CA TRP A 121 -2.89 -3.45 -11.12
C TRP A 121 -2.09 -2.43 -11.92
N TYR A 122 -2.65 -1.25 -12.17
CA TYR A 122 -1.90 -0.18 -12.83
C TYR A 122 -1.23 0.76 -11.84
N ASP A 123 -1.73 0.84 -10.60
CA ASP A 123 -1.10 1.60 -9.51
C ASP A 123 0.36 1.18 -9.28
N ARG A 124 0.71 -0.09 -9.56
CA ARG A 124 2.08 -0.60 -9.41
C ARG A 124 3.10 0.15 -10.26
N PHE A 125 2.71 0.62 -11.44
CA PHE A 125 3.58 1.43 -12.30
C PHE A 125 3.80 2.85 -11.74
N ASP A 126 2.80 3.40 -11.03
CA ASP A 126 2.98 4.67 -10.34
C ASP A 126 3.86 4.51 -9.10
N VAL A 127 3.77 3.37 -8.39
CA VAL A 127 4.67 3.06 -7.27
C VAL A 127 6.12 2.97 -7.73
N GLU A 128 6.39 2.38 -8.90
CA GLU A 128 7.73 2.38 -9.51
C GLU A 128 8.24 3.81 -9.78
N LYS A 129 7.41 4.65 -10.42
CA LYS A 129 7.74 6.06 -10.64
C LYS A 129 7.95 6.82 -9.33
N TRP A 130 7.16 6.53 -8.30
CA TRP A 130 7.34 7.13 -6.99
C TRP A 130 8.65 6.72 -6.32
N ALA A 131 9.14 5.51 -6.58
CA ALA A 131 10.46 5.10 -6.13
C ALA A 131 11.57 5.92 -6.81
N GLU A 132 11.45 6.20 -8.12
CA GLU A 132 12.37 7.08 -8.85
C GLU A 132 12.34 8.52 -8.30
N VAL A 133 11.14 9.06 -8.06
CA VAL A 133 10.97 10.41 -7.51
C VAL A 133 11.57 10.51 -6.10
N ALA A 134 11.30 9.53 -5.24
CA ALA A 134 11.83 9.49 -3.88
C ALA A 134 13.36 9.41 -3.88
N HIS A 135 13.95 8.57 -4.75
CA HIS A 135 15.39 8.50 -4.94
C HIS A 135 15.96 9.85 -5.44
N GLY A 136 15.29 10.50 -6.39
CA GLY A 136 15.67 11.83 -6.87
C GLY A 136 15.63 12.93 -5.81
N ILE A 137 14.69 12.86 -4.87
CA ILE A 137 14.55 13.84 -3.78
C ILE A 137 15.57 13.61 -2.66
N PHE A 138 15.77 12.36 -2.23
CA PHE A 138 16.52 12.02 -1.02
C PHE A 138 17.92 11.44 -1.30
N GLY A 139 18.14 10.84 -2.47
CA GLY A 139 19.42 10.26 -2.86
C GLY A 139 19.74 8.91 -2.19
N ASP A 140 18.75 8.25 -1.58
CA ASP A 140 18.97 7.01 -0.84
C ASP A 140 19.02 5.78 -1.77
N ASP A 141 20.04 4.95 -1.61
CA ASP A 141 20.16 3.65 -2.30
C ASP A 141 19.44 2.50 -1.56
N PHE A 142 18.66 2.81 -0.53
CA PHE A 142 17.84 1.87 0.22
C PHE A 142 16.40 2.37 0.29
N VAL A 143 15.59 1.95 -0.67
CA VAL A 143 14.16 2.28 -0.74
C VAL A 143 13.33 1.06 -0.31
N VAL A 144 12.33 1.30 0.55
CA VAL A 144 11.37 0.32 1.05
C VAL A 144 9.99 0.66 0.50
N LEU A 145 9.30 -0.30 -0.08
CA LEU A 145 7.88 -0.18 -0.42
C LEU A 145 7.06 -0.80 0.71
N HIS A 146 6.19 -0.04 1.36
CA HIS A 146 5.31 -0.52 2.42
C HIS A 146 3.86 -0.23 2.07
N GLY A 147 3.06 -1.26 1.85
CA GLY A 147 1.65 -1.13 1.51
C GLY A 147 0.73 -1.78 2.51
N VAL A 148 -0.49 -1.24 2.65
CA VAL A 148 -1.55 -1.81 3.49
C VAL A 148 -2.77 -2.13 2.64
N SER A 149 -3.35 -3.32 2.79
CA SER A 149 -4.56 -3.76 2.09
C SER A 149 -4.40 -3.71 0.55
N MET A 150 -5.16 -2.88 -0.16
CA MET A 150 -4.95 -2.64 -1.60
C MET A 150 -3.52 -2.12 -1.88
N GLY A 151 -2.97 -1.29 -1.00
CA GLY A 151 -1.58 -0.83 -1.09
C GLY A 151 -0.58 -1.99 -0.98
N ALA A 152 -0.84 -2.96 -0.08
CA ALA A 152 -0.04 -4.18 0.04
C ALA A 152 -0.09 -5.03 -1.23
N ALA A 153 -1.29 -5.22 -1.80
CA ALA A 153 -1.42 -5.88 -3.10
C ALA A 153 -0.69 -5.10 -4.20
N THR A 154 -0.70 -3.77 -4.15
CA THR A 154 0.02 -2.90 -5.11
C THR A 154 1.52 -3.13 -5.04
N VAL A 155 2.12 -3.08 -3.84
CA VAL A 155 3.58 -3.26 -3.70
C VAL A 155 4.02 -4.70 -3.98
N MET A 156 3.18 -5.70 -3.64
CA MET A 156 3.41 -7.08 -4.06
C MET A 156 3.41 -7.22 -5.59
N MET A 157 2.43 -6.61 -6.26
CA MET A 157 2.37 -6.64 -7.72
C MET A 157 3.51 -5.87 -8.37
N ALA A 158 3.92 -4.72 -7.84
CA ALA A 158 5.09 -3.98 -8.30
C ALA A 158 6.38 -4.79 -8.16
N SER A 159 6.52 -5.59 -7.10
CA SER A 159 7.73 -6.39 -6.86
C SER A 159 7.97 -7.49 -7.91
N GLY A 160 6.97 -7.82 -8.72
CA GLY A 160 7.09 -8.77 -9.83
C GLY A 160 7.51 -8.13 -11.16
N ASP A 161 7.58 -6.81 -11.23
CA ASP A 161 8.10 -6.05 -12.36
C ASP A 161 9.62 -5.73 -12.15
N GLU A 162 10.28 -5.13 -13.13
CA GLU A 162 11.69 -4.72 -13.00
C GLU A 162 11.82 -3.43 -12.19
N LEU A 163 11.87 -3.56 -10.86
CA LEU A 163 12.06 -2.41 -9.98
C LEU A 163 13.48 -1.85 -10.05
N PRO A 164 13.67 -0.53 -9.84
CA PRO A 164 14.98 0.08 -9.72
C PRO A 164 15.85 -0.60 -8.65
N PRO A 165 17.17 -0.72 -8.86
CA PRO A 165 18.07 -1.49 -8.00
C PRO A 165 18.21 -0.96 -6.57
N TYR A 166 17.79 0.28 -6.33
CA TYR A 166 17.73 0.87 -4.99
C TYR A 166 16.47 0.49 -4.22
N VAL A 167 15.46 -0.15 -4.84
CA VAL A 167 14.34 -0.75 -4.11
C VAL A 167 14.82 -2.08 -3.52
N LYS A 168 15.03 -2.09 -2.20
CA LYS A 168 15.70 -3.21 -1.49
C LYS A 168 14.75 -4.09 -0.70
N ALA A 169 13.58 -3.59 -0.32
CA ALA A 169 12.66 -4.29 0.54
C ALA A 169 11.20 -3.96 0.23
N VAL A 170 10.33 -4.92 0.48
CA VAL A 170 8.88 -4.76 0.46
C VAL A 170 8.32 -5.20 1.81
N VAL A 171 7.39 -4.43 2.37
CA VAL A 171 6.56 -4.80 3.51
C VAL A 171 5.11 -4.77 3.03
N GLU A 172 4.43 -5.89 3.11
CA GLU A 172 3.02 -5.98 2.80
C GLU A 172 2.22 -6.28 4.07
N ASP A 173 1.15 -5.53 4.32
CA ASP A 173 0.25 -5.72 5.45
C ASP A 173 -1.17 -5.95 4.94
N CYS A 174 -1.72 -7.12 5.22
CA CYS A 174 -3.07 -7.59 4.89
C CYS A 174 -3.46 -7.48 3.40
N GLY A 175 -2.50 -7.74 2.49
CA GLY A 175 -2.76 -7.71 1.05
C GLY A 175 -3.47 -8.96 0.53
N TYR A 176 -4.33 -8.76 -0.48
CA TYR A 176 -5.05 -9.88 -1.11
C TYR A 176 -4.22 -10.59 -2.18
N SER A 177 -4.55 -11.87 -2.43
CA SER A 177 -3.88 -12.71 -3.43
C SER A 177 -4.20 -12.34 -4.87
N SER A 178 -5.42 -11.83 -5.12
CA SER A 178 -5.85 -11.24 -6.38
C SER A 178 -7.11 -10.39 -6.18
N ALA A 179 -7.36 -9.43 -7.08
CA ALA A 179 -8.63 -8.70 -7.09
C ALA A 179 -9.83 -9.66 -7.31
N TRP A 180 -9.64 -10.73 -8.06
CA TRP A 180 -10.67 -11.76 -8.25
C TRP A 180 -11.05 -12.44 -6.93
N ASP A 181 -10.07 -12.89 -6.15
CA ASP A 181 -10.33 -13.59 -4.89
C ASP A 181 -10.95 -12.63 -3.87
N GLN A 182 -10.46 -11.41 -3.79
CA GLN A 182 -11.04 -10.40 -2.89
C GLN A 182 -12.49 -10.06 -3.26
N PHE A 183 -12.78 -9.84 -4.54
CA PHE A 183 -14.17 -9.58 -4.96
C PHE A 183 -15.09 -10.78 -4.79
N LYS A 184 -14.56 -12.02 -4.87
CA LYS A 184 -15.31 -13.23 -4.55
C LYS A 184 -15.72 -13.28 -3.09
N VAL A 185 -14.82 -12.90 -2.17
CA VAL A 185 -15.10 -12.78 -0.74
C VAL A 185 -16.17 -11.70 -0.50
N ASN A 186 -15.95 -10.48 -1.03
CA ASN A 186 -16.88 -9.37 -0.85
C ASN A 186 -18.28 -9.69 -1.40
N LEU A 187 -18.36 -10.36 -2.57
CA LEU A 187 -19.63 -10.75 -3.18
C LEU A 187 -20.40 -11.73 -2.29
N LYS A 188 -19.71 -12.69 -1.70
CA LYS A 188 -20.30 -13.66 -0.78
C LYS A 188 -20.74 -13.01 0.52
N GLN A 189 -19.90 -12.18 1.13
CA GLN A 189 -20.17 -11.56 2.43
C GLN A 189 -21.26 -10.48 2.37
N SER A 190 -21.18 -9.57 1.37
CA SER A 190 -22.09 -8.42 1.31
C SER A 190 -23.42 -8.72 0.60
N PHE A 191 -23.42 -9.67 -0.34
CA PHE A 191 -24.58 -9.92 -1.19
C PHE A 191 -25.10 -11.36 -1.14
N HIS A 192 -24.38 -12.29 -0.49
CA HIS A 192 -24.70 -13.71 -0.42
C HIS A 192 -24.85 -14.36 -1.81
N LEU A 193 -24.11 -13.85 -2.82
CA LEU A 193 -24.21 -14.28 -4.21
C LEU A 193 -23.00 -15.16 -4.63
N PRO A 194 -23.21 -16.13 -5.52
CA PRO A 194 -22.12 -16.89 -6.09
C PRO A 194 -21.30 -16.04 -7.08
N PRO A 195 -20.01 -16.35 -7.27
CA PRO A 195 -19.16 -15.59 -8.20
C PRO A 195 -19.61 -15.68 -9.66
N PHE A 196 -20.14 -16.83 -10.10
CA PHE A 196 -20.67 -16.99 -11.46
C PHE A 196 -22.19 -16.76 -11.48
N PRO A 197 -22.73 -16.03 -12.47
CA PRO A 197 -22.03 -15.37 -13.58
C PRO A 197 -21.57 -13.93 -13.26
N ILE A 198 -21.90 -13.39 -12.10
CA ILE A 198 -21.81 -11.95 -11.77
C ILE A 198 -20.36 -11.45 -11.81
N LEU A 199 -19.46 -12.11 -11.09
CA LEU A 199 -18.05 -11.69 -11.01
C LEU A 199 -17.34 -11.91 -12.35
N THR A 200 -17.69 -13.00 -13.08
CA THR A 200 -17.17 -13.26 -14.42
C THR A 200 -17.54 -12.13 -15.38
N SER A 201 -18.83 -11.76 -15.41
CA SER A 201 -19.31 -10.65 -16.27
C SER A 201 -18.68 -9.32 -15.88
N ALA A 202 -18.57 -9.03 -14.57
CA ALA A 202 -17.93 -7.80 -14.10
C ALA A 202 -16.45 -7.73 -14.51
N SER A 203 -15.73 -8.85 -14.43
CA SER A 203 -14.33 -8.95 -14.85
C SER A 203 -14.16 -8.76 -16.38
N MET A 204 -15.07 -9.29 -17.17
CA MET A 204 -15.10 -9.06 -18.64
C MET A 204 -15.37 -7.58 -18.97
N VAL A 205 -16.31 -6.94 -18.26
CA VAL A 205 -16.60 -5.52 -18.42
C VAL A 205 -15.38 -4.68 -18.01
N SER A 206 -14.70 -5.03 -16.93
CA SER A 206 -13.44 -4.37 -16.54
C SER A 206 -12.39 -4.47 -17.64
N LYS A 207 -12.17 -5.67 -18.19
CA LYS A 207 -11.22 -5.89 -19.31
C LYS A 207 -11.56 -5.04 -20.53
N SER A 208 -12.83 -5.00 -20.92
CA SER A 208 -13.28 -4.20 -22.09
C SER A 208 -13.18 -2.70 -21.86
N ARG A 209 -13.47 -2.21 -20.64
CA ARG A 209 -13.62 -0.80 -20.34
C ARG A 209 -12.31 -0.15 -19.87
N TYR A 210 -11.53 -0.89 -19.07
CA TYR A 210 -10.35 -0.38 -18.37
C TYR A 210 -9.05 -1.07 -18.79
N GLY A 211 -9.12 -2.10 -19.62
CA GLY A 211 -7.94 -2.80 -20.15
C GLY A 211 -7.39 -3.94 -19.29
N TRP A 212 -7.98 -4.21 -18.10
CA TRP A 212 -7.55 -5.26 -17.21
C TRP A 212 -8.73 -6.07 -16.63
N SER A 213 -8.50 -7.32 -16.35
CA SER A 213 -9.46 -8.21 -15.71
C SER A 213 -9.10 -8.43 -14.24
N PHE A 214 -10.09 -8.79 -13.41
CA PHE A 214 -9.86 -9.06 -11.98
C PHE A 214 -8.88 -10.20 -11.71
N LYS A 215 -8.68 -11.10 -12.67
CA LYS A 215 -7.71 -12.19 -12.56
C LYS A 215 -6.28 -11.76 -12.92
N GLU A 216 -6.12 -10.73 -13.78
CA GLU A 216 -4.81 -10.18 -14.11
C GLU A 216 -4.22 -9.42 -12.92
N ALA A 217 -5.06 -8.72 -12.14
CA ALA A 217 -4.64 -8.05 -10.90
C ALA A 217 -4.40 -9.10 -9.80
N SER A 218 -3.23 -9.75 -9.86
CA SER A 218 -2.88 -10.88 -9.01
C SER A 218 -1.51 -10.70 -8.35
N SER A 219 -1.52 -10.56 -7.03
CA SER A 219 -0.31 -10.54 -6.21
C SER A 219 0.43 -11.87 -6.33
N VAL A 220 -0.29 -13.00 -6.30
CA VAL A 220 0.29 -14.36 -6.45
C VAL A 220 1.09 -14.51 -7.73
N GLU A 221 0.55 -14.07 -8.88
CA GLU A 221 1.27 -14.22 -10.17
C GLU A 221 2.50 -13.32 -10.26
N GLN A 222 2.48 -12.16 -9.64
CA GLN A 222 3.63 -11.26 -9.59
C GLN A 222 4.68 -11.72 -8.56
N LEU A 223 4.26 -12.22 -7.40
CA LEU A 223 5.15 -12.75 -6.38
C LEU A 223 6.02 -13.91 -6.86
N LYS A 224 5.52 -14.75 -7.79
CA LYS A 224 6.31 -15.82 -8.44
C LYS A 224 7.55 -15.30 -9.18
N LYS A 225 7.53 -14.02 -9.59
CA LYS A 225 8.63 -13.37 -10.32
C LYS A 225 9.52 -12.53 -9.37
N SER A 226 9.00 -12.14 -8.22
CA SER A 226 9.66 -11.23 -7.29
C SER A 226 10.89 -11.85 -6.65
N THR A 227 12.03 -11.14 -6.74
CA THR A 227 13.27 -11.48 -6.06
C THR A 227 13.58 -10.56 -4.87
N VAL A 228 12.82 -9.45 -4.75
CA VAL A 228 13.03 -8.45 -3.70
C VAL A 228 12.67 -9.03 -2.33
N PRO A 229 13.52 -8.86 -1.30
CA PRO A 229 13.20 -9.26 0.07
C PRO A 229 11.83 -8.75 0.53
N MET A 230 11.04 -9.60 1.22
CA MET A 230 9.66 -9.24 1.58
C MET A 230 9.29 -9.71 2.99
N LEU A 231 8.69 -8.80 3.77
CA LEU A 231 8.00 -9.10 5.01
C LEU A 231 6.49 -9.13 4.74
N PHE A 232 5.86 -10.24 5.12
CA PHE A 232 4.44 -10.47 5.04
C PHE A 232 3.80 -10.31 6.42
N ILE A 233 2.84 -9.40 6.55
CA ILE A 233 2.12 -9.11 7.79
C ILE A 233 0.63 -9.34 7.57
N HIS A 234 -0.07 -9.93 8.55
CA HIS A 234 -1.52 -10.07 8.51
C HIS A 234 -2.10 -10.30 9.90
N GLY A 235 -3.27 -9.76 10.16
CA GLY A 235 -4.03 -10.10 11.37
C GLY A 235 -4.79 -11.42 11.20
N ASP A 236 -4.72 -12.33 12.18
CA ASP A 236 -5.38 -13.64 12.08
C ASP A 236 -6.91 -13.59 12.28
N ALA A 237 -7.43 -12.44 12.74
CA ALA A 237 -8.85 -12.16 12.84
C ALA A 237 -9.39 -11.30 11.67
N ASP A 238 -8.62 -11.14 10.59
CA ASP A 238 -9.05 -10.41 9.40
C ASP A 238 -10.09 -11.22 8.61
N ASP A 239 -11.32 -10.72 8.61
CA ASP A 239 -12.44 -11.28 7.86
C ASP A 239 -12.74 -10.52 6.56
N PHE A 240 -12.19 -9.31 6.38
CA PHE A 240 -12.37 -8.49 5.17
C PHE A 240 -11.42 -8.93 4.03
N VAL A 241 -10.13 -9.07 4.32
CA VAL A 241 -9.17 -9.81 3.50
C VAL A 241 -8.81 -11.07 4.28
N PRO A 242 -9.48 -12.20 4.07
CA PRO A 242 -9.33 -13.39 4.92
C PRO A 242 -7.87 -13.81 5.08
N PHE A 243 -7.50 -14.19 6.29
CA PHE A 243 -6.15 -14.58 6.68
C PHE A 243 -5.49 -15.62 5.75
N GLU A 244 -6.30 -16.44 5.06
CA GLU A 244 -5.80 -17.40 4.06
C GLU A 244 -5.03 -16.74 2.89
N HIS A 245 -5.23 -15.43 2.65
CA HIS A 245 -4.48 -14.70 1.63
C HIS A 245 -3.01 -14.55 1.98
N LEU A 246 -2.67 -14.41 3.27
CA LEU A 246 -1.29 -14.37 3.74
C LEU A 246 -0.52 -15.60 3.29
N GLN A 247 -1.05 -16.81 3.58
CA GLN A 247 -0.37 -18.05 3.23
C GLN A 247 -0.22 -18.21 1.71
N LYS A 248 -1.28 -17.86 0.93
CA LYS A 248 -1.22 -17.90 -0.54
C LYS A 248 -0.13 -16.99 -1.10
N ASN A 249 -0.03 -15.76 -0.57
CA ASN A 249 0.98 -14.78 -0.99
C ASN A 249 2.38 -15.24 -0.59
N TYR A 250 2.55 -15.66 0.66
CA TYR A 250 3.83 -16.16 1.17
C TYR A 250 4.37 -17.34 0.37
N ASP A 251 3.51 -18.34 0.08
CA ASP A 251 3.91 -19.54 -0.68
C ASP A 251 4.23 -19.23 -2.14
N ALA A 252 3.53 -18.24 -2.74
CA ALA A 252 3.78 -17.83 -4.12
C ALA A 252 5.15 -17.22 -4.34
N LYS A 253 5.73 -16.57 -3.31
CA LYS A 253 7.09 -16.03 -3.38
C LYS A 253 8.11 -17.14 -3.13
N THR A 254 8.70 -17.65 -4.21
CA THR A 254 9.64 -18.79 -4.19
C THR A 254 11.12 -18.35 -4.18
N THR A 255 11.41 -17.10 -4.49
CA THR A 255 12.78 -16.56 -4.61
C THR A 255 12.97 -15.30 -3.75
N GLY A 256 14.21 -15.03 -3.35
CA GLY A 256 14.54 -13.91 -2.46
C GLY A 256 14.19 -14.20 -1.01
N TYR A 257 14.74 -13.37 -0.13
CA TYR A 257 14.50 -13.47 1.32
C TYR A 257 13.05 -13.11 1.66
N LYS A 258 12.44 -13.85 2.57
CA LYS A 258 11.08 -13.56 3.04
C LYS A 258 10.90 -13.92 4.51
N GLU A 259 10.12 -13.11 5.20
CA GLU A 259 9.65 -13.33 6.57
C GLU A 259 8.13 -13.20 6.64
N MET A 260 7.54 -13.72 7.71
CA MET A 260 6.12 -13.60 8.00
C MET A 260 5.94 -13.24 9.46
N TRP A 261 5.02 -12.31 9.74
CA TRP A 261 4.56 -12.02 11.09
C TRP A 261 3.03 -11.95 11.12
N VAL A 262 2.43 -12.55 12.14
CA VAL A 262 0.99 -12.60 12.34
C VAL A 262 0.60 -11.75 13.53
N GLY A 263 -0.23 -10.72 13.31
CA GLY A 263 -0.81 -9.91 14.38
C GLY A 263 -1.94 -10.66 15.07
N GLU A 264 -1.69 -11.26 16.23
CA GLU A 264 -2.66 -12.08 16.95
C GLU A 264 -3.93 -11.30 17.30
N GLY A 265 -5.08 -11.81 16.84
CA GLY A 265 -6.40 -11.22 17.03
C GLY A 265 -6.59 -9.86 16.35
N ALA A 266 -5.67 -9.41 15.48
CA ALA A 266 -5.85 -8.19 14.73
C ALA A 266 -6.83 -8.41 13.55
N VAL A 267 -7.76 -7.47 13.40
CA VAL A 267 -8.68 -7.40 12.26
C VAL A 267 -8.02 -6.66 11.09
N HIS A 268 -8.74 -6.48 9.99
CA HIS A 268 -8.23 -5.85 8.76
C HIS A 268 -7.55 -4.49 9.00
N ALA A 269 -6.30 -4.35 8.51
CA ALA A 269 -5.47 -3.15 8.59
C ALA A 269 -5.27 -2.63 10.05
N ASN A 270 -5.33 -3.52 11.04
CA ASN A 270 -5.25 -3.15 12.45
C ASN A 270 -4.06 -3.79 13.20
N SER A 271 -3.17 -4.48 12.49
CA SER A 271 -2.00 -5.13 13.09
C SER A 271 -1.12 -4.14 13.86
N TYR A 272 -0.85 -2.97 13.27
CA TYR A 272 -0.09 -1.91 13.95
C TYR A 272 -0.85 -1.35 15.18
N ALA A 273 -2.12 -0.99 15.04
CA ALA A 273 -2.87 -0.36 16.13
C ALA A 273 -3.02 -1.31 17.34
N LYS A 274 -3.09 -2.62 17.09
CA LYS A 274 -3.21 -3.62 18.15
C LYS A 274 -1.87 -3.98 18.79
N HIS A 275 -0.78 -4.03 18.01
CA HIS A 275 0.55 -4.46 18.45
C HIS A 275 1.64 -3.49 17.96
N PRO A 276 1.60 -2.20 18.35
CA PRO A 276 2.46 -1.18 17.75
C PRO A 276 3.96 -1.46 17.96
N GLU A 277 4.35 -1.90 19.16
CA GLU A 277 5.77 -2.17 19.48
C GLU A 277 6.30 -3.41 18.75
N GLU A 278 5.49 -4.49 18.69
CA GLU A 278 5.87 -5.72 17.98
C GLU A 278 5.93 -5.49 16.47
N TYR A 279 4.94 -4.78 15.92
CA TYR A 279 4.92 -4.42 14.50
C TYR A 279 6.18 -3.65 14.10
N GLU A 280 6.51 -2.60 14.86
CA GLU A 280 7.71 -1.79 14.61
C GLU A 280 8.98 -2.64 14.77
N ALA A 281 9.06 -3.50 15.78
CA ALA A 281 10.21 -4.36 16.00
C ALA A 281 10.43 -5.35 14.85
N HIS A 282 9.36 -5.97 14.32
CA HIS A 282 9.43 -6.87 13.17
C HIS A 282 9.85 -6.14 11.89
N VAL A 283 9.25 -4.98 11.61
CA VAL A 283 9.64 -4.15 10.45
C VAL A 283 11.11 -3.75 10.57
N LYS A 284 11.55 -3.26 11.73
CA LYS A 284 12.94 -2.85 11.97
C LYS A 284 13.91 -4.01 11.77
N ALA A 285 13.65 -5.14 12.42
CA ALA A 285 14.52 -6.32 12.36
C ALA A 285 14.65 -6.84 10.92
N PHE A 286 13.53 -6.90 10.17
CA PHE A 286 13.52 -7.28 8.77
C PHE A 286 14.39 -6.33 7.92
N LEU A 287 14.22 -5.00 8.07
CA LEU A 287 14.99 -4.02 7.31
C LEU A 287 16.49 -4.06 7.65
N GLU A 288 16.83 -4.22 8.92
CA GLU A 288 18.23 -4.42 9.36
C GLU A 288 18.82 -5.69 8.74
N LYS A 289 18.05 -6.77 8.70
CA LYS A 289 18.47 -8.02 8.05
C LYS A 289 18.70 -7.84 6.56
N VAL A 290 17.79 -7.18 5.86
CA VAL A 290 17.92 -6.91 4.40
C VAL A 290 19.18 -6.11 4.09
N LYS A 291 19.59 -5.17 4.93
CA LYS A 291 20.85 -4.39 4.76
C LYS A 291 22.10 -5.25 4.83
N THR A 292 22.01 -6.48 5.32
CA THR A 292 23.15 -7.40 5.44
C THR A 292 23.16 -8.48 4.36
N LEU A 293 22.14 -8.54 3.49
CA LEU A 293 22.07 -9.49 2.37
C LEU A 293 22.79 -8.94 1.14
#